data_2cc02065a6800bc6b4c0ea75f4b25f21
#
_entry.id   2cc02065a6800bc6b4c0ea75f4b25f21
#
_cell.length_a   1.000
_cell.length_b   1.000
_cell.length_c   1.000
_cell.angle_alpha   90.00
_cell.angle_beta   90.00
_cell.angle_gamma   90.00
#
_symmetry.space_group_name_H-M   'P 1'
#
loop_
_entity.id
_entity.type
_entity.pdbx_description
1 polymer ?
#
loop_
_entity_poly.entity_id
_entity_poly.type
_entity_poly.pdbx_seq_one_letter_code
_entity_poly.pdbx_strand_id
1 'polypeptide(L)'
;NLELRIWKQHCQKETPDFLRETIELCRQLTEKPLLIRLDSGNDASENIGIFMEESYKYNNVSFIIKRNPRQESKEEWLGSVRECCQNIQHPRDGKAVYIGQTFRDVTYSLSDNEEKTVGIRTIYEIMERTIDRYGQHFQNLVYDNKYGKHFLCAFSF
;
A
#
# COMPACT_ATOMS: atom_id res chain seq x y z
N ASN A 1 -5.57 -12.28 18.68
CA ASN A 1 -5.33 -11.08 19.47
C ASN A 1 -6.47 -10.07 19.25
N LEU A 2 -6.90 -9.36 20.28
CA LEU A 2 -7.94 -8.33 20.25
C LEU A 2 -7.51 -7.17 21.15
N GLU A 3 -7.50 -5.97 20.59
CA GLU A 3 -7.19 -4.73 21.30
C GLU A 3 -8.39 -3.79 21.30
N LEU A 4 -8.76 -3.27 22.47
CA LEU A 4 -9.77 -2.25 22.62
C LEU A 4 -9.12 -0.87 22.62
N ARG A 5 -9.51 0.00 21.68
CA ARG A 5 -8.98 1.35 21.55
C ARG A 5 -10.03 2.41 21.83
N ILE A 6 -9.57 3.56 22.32
CA ILE A 6 -10.45 4.71 22.55
C ILE A 6 -10.93 5.23 21.19
N TRP A 7 -12.21 5.48 21.04
CA TRP A 7 -12.88 5.91 19.79
C TRP A 7 -12.16 7.00 18.98
N LYS A 8 -11.49 7.96 19.64
CA LYS A 8 -10.78 9.08 18.97
C LYS A 8 -9.31 8.77 18.66
N GLN A 9 -8.81 7.59 18.99
CA GLN A 9 -7.41 7.23 18.78
C GLN A 9 -7.17 6.89 17.31
N HIS A 10 -6.08 7.43 16.73
CA HIS A 10 -5.67 7.09 15.38
C HIS A 10 -5.33 5.60 15.29
N CYS A 11 -5.75 4.94 14.20
CA CYS A 11 -5.54 3.49 14.00
C CYS A 11 -4.07 3.07 14.06
N GLN A 12 -3.13 3.97 13.70
CA GLN A 12 -1.69 3.72 13.72
C GLN A 12 -1.09 3.64 15.13
N LYS A 13 -1.68 4.28 16.14
CA LYS A 13 -1.14 4.28 17.50
C LYS A 13 -1.09 2.84 18.05
N GLU A 14 0.08 2.44 18.57
CA GLU A 14 0.33 1.10 19.15
C GLU A 14 0.24 -0.07 18.14
N THR A 15 0.00 0.22 16.84
CA THR A 15 -0.05 -0.82 15.80
C THR A 15 1.26 -1.58 15.63
N PRO A 16 2.45 -0.97 15.69
CA PRO A 16 3.72 -1.71 15.62
C PRO A 16 3.82 -2.83 16.66
N ASP A 17 3.53 -2.53 17.93
CA ASP A 17 3.61 -3.52 19.02
C ASP A 17 2.56 -4.62 18.88
N PHE A 18 1.33 -4.23 18.51
CA PHE A 18 0.25 -5.18 18.21
C PHE A 18 0.61 -6.13 17.05
N LEU A 19 1.27 -5.63 16.00
CA LEU A 19 1.73 -6.45 14.88
C LEU A 19 2.78 -7.45 15.31
N ARG A 20 3.79 -7.00 16.08
CA ARG A 20 4.85 -7.87 16.58
C ARG A 20 4.27 -9.01 17.42
N GLU A 21 3.45 -8.68 18.40
CA GLU A 21 2.78 -9.68 19.24
C GLU A 21 1.91 -10.64 18.40
N THR A 22 1.16 -10.12 17.44
CA THR A 22 0.31 -10.95 16.58
C THR A 22 1.13 -11.92 15.75
N ILE A 23 2.25 -11.49 15.17
CA ILE A 23 3.14 -12.37 14.38
C ILE A 23 3.73 -13.45 15.27
N GLU A 24 4.20 -13.11 16.48
CA GLU A 24 4.76 -14.05 17.43
C GLU A 24 3.73 -15.12 17.87
N LEU A 25 2.50 -14.70 18.17
CA LEU A 25 1.41 -15.63 18.50
C LEU A 25 1.06 -16.55 17.31
N CYS A 26 1.01 -16.01 16.10
CA CYS A 26 0.79 -16.82 14.90
C CYS A 26 1.91 -17.86 14.71
N ARG A 27 3.17 -17.50 15.00
CA ARG A 27 4.31 -18.42 14.91
C ARG A 27 4.29 -19.54 15.92
N GLN A 28 3.69 -19.33 17.10
CA GLN A 28 3.44 -20.42 18.05
C GLN A 28 2.42 -21.43 17.54
N LEU A 29 1.54 -21.02 16.63
CA LEU A 29 0.46 -21.86 16.11
C LEU A 29 0.81 -22.57 14.80
N THR A 30 1.69 -21.99 13.98
CA THR A 30 1.98 -22.52 12.64
C THR A 30 3.33 -22.08 12.10
N GLU A 31 3.98 -22.98 11.38
CA GLU A 31 5.18 -22.70 10.58
C GLU A 31 4.87 -22.37 9.11
N LYS A 32 3.60 -22.41 8.72
CA LYS A 32 3.18 -22.10 7.33
C LYS A 32 3.44 -20.62 7.01
N PRO A 33 3.59 -20.27 5.71
CA PRO A 33 3.71 -18.87 5.31
C PRO A 33 2.57 -18.00 5.86
N LEU A 34 2.90 -16.83 6.39
CA LEU A 34 1.96 -15.83 6.85
C LEU A 34 1.91 -14.69 5.85
N LEU A 35 0.71 -14.29 5.47
CA LEU A 35 0.46 -13.06 4.73
C LEU A 35 -0.42 -12.14 5.58
N ILE A 36 0.12 -11.00 5.96
CA ILE A 36 -0.61 -10.01 6.77
C ILE A 36 -1.04 -8.86 5.88
N ARG A 37 -2.30 -8.49 5.96
CA ARG A 37 -2.87 -7.40 5.17
C ARG A 37 -3.33 -6.26 6.08
N LEU A 38 -2.87 -5.04 5.75
CA LEU A 38 -3.28 -3.81 6.41
C LEU A 38 -3.97 -2.86 5.43
N ASP A 39 -4.86 -2.03 5.97
CA ASP A 39 -5.48 -0.95 5.21
C ASP A 39 -4.59 0.30 5.14
N SER A 40 -5.05 1.34 4.42
CA SER A 40 -4.29 2.56 4.21
C SER A 40 -4.12 3.44 5.45
N GLY A 41 -4.88 3.21 6.50
CA GLY A 41 -4.70 3.88 7.79
C GLY A 41 -3.41 3.45 8.49
N ASN A 42 -2.88 2.31 8.11
CA ASN A 42 -1.67 1.70 8.67
C ASN A 42 -0.45 1.78 7.72
N ASP A 43 -0.52 2.59 6.66
CA ASP A 43 0.64 2.87 5.78
C ASP A 43 1.60 3.83 6.47
N ALA A 44 2.45 3.28 7.33
CA ALA A 44 3.46 3.99 8.10
C ALA A 44 4.79 3.24 8.08
N SER A 45 5.89 3.98 8.14
CA SER A 45 7.24 3.43 8.10
C SER A 45 7.52 2.48 9.26
N GLU A 46 6.98 2.77 10.44
CA GLU A 46 7.12 1.95 11.63
C GLU A 46 6.50 0.56 11.44
N ASN A 47 5.31 0.47 10.84
CA ASN A 47 4.69 -0.82 10.53
C ASN A 47 5.50 -1.63 9.51
N ILE A 48 6.04 -0.94 8.49
CA ILE A 48 6.93 -1.56 7.51
C ILE A 48 8.20 -2.07 8.20
N GLY A 49 8.77 -1.29 9.13
CA GLY A 49 9.91 -1.70 9.94
C GLY A 49 9.66 -3.00 10.70
N ILE A 50 8.51 -3.13 11.38
CA ILE A 50 8.13 -4.38 12.07
C ILE A 50 8.08 -5.56 11.10
N PHE A 51 7.45 -5.39 9.92
CA PHE A 51 7.41 -6.47 8.94
C PHE A 51 8.79 -6.87 8.43
N MET A 52 9.69 -5.91 8.24
CA MET A 52 11.07 -6.20 7.86
C MET A 52 11.81 -6.98 8.95
N GLU A 53 11.75 -6.53 10.21
CA GLU A 53 12.33 -7.25 11.35
C GLU A 53 11.81 -8.67 11.45
N GLU A 54 10.49 -8.84 11.45
CA GLU A 54 9.85 -10.15 11.61
C GLU A 54 10.07 -11.07 10.39
N SER A 55 10.21 -10.50 9.18
CA SER A 55 10.59 -11.28 8.00
C SER A 55 12.02 -11.81 8.07
N TYR A 56 12.94 -11.05 8.63
CA TYR A 56 14.31 -11.54 8.89
C TYR A 56 14.33 -12.64 9.95
N LYS A 57 13.50 -12.51 10.98
CA LYS A 57 13.41 -13.48 12.08
C LYS A 57 12.75 -14.80 11.64
N TYR A 58 11.74 -14.74 10.79
CA TYR A 58 10.87 -15.85 10.45
C TYR A 58 10.75 -16.08 8.93
N ASN A 59 11.66 -15.96 8.13
CA ASN A 59 11.79 -16.29 6.68
C ASN A 59 10.52 -16.43 5.78
N ASN A 60 9.31 -16.48 6.34
CA ASN A 60 8.06 -16.74 5.64
C ASN A 60 6.91 -15.84 6.12
N VAL A 61 7.24 -14.65 6.60
CA VAL A 61 6.28 -13.57 6.89
C VAL A 61 6.28 -12.59 5.72
N SER A 62 5.13 -12.40 5.11
CA SER A 62 4.91 -11.44 4.02
C SER A 62 3.80 -10.47 4.40
N PHE A 63 3.77 -9.30 3.78
CA PHE A 63 2.75 -8.32 4.06
C PHE A 63 2.22 -7.63 2.81
N ILE A 64 1.01 -7.12 2.90
CA ILE A 64 0.37 -6.23 1.95
C ILE A 64 -0.20 -5.04 2.72
N ILE A 65 0.25 -3.83 2.40
CA ILE A 65 -0.31 -2.60 2.96
C ILE A 65 -0.92 -1.80 1.82
N LYS A 66 -2.19 -1.41 1.97
CA LYS A 66 -2.79 -0.47 1.05
C LYS A 66 -2.14 0.90 1.25
N ARG A 67 -1.43 1.38 0.21
CA ARG A 67 -0.76 2.68 0.28
C ARG A 67 -1.74 3.84 0.40
N ASN A 68 -1.38 4.84 1.19
CA ASN A 68 -2.07 6.11 1.29
C ASN A 68 -1.25 7.22 0.62
N PRO A 69 -1.55 7.62 -0.61
CA PRO A 69 -0.77 8.62 -1.36
C PRO A 69 -1.12 10.06 -0.92
N ARG A 70 -0.97 10.37 0.36
CA ARG A 70 -1.46 11.58 1.04
C ARG A 70 -1.22 12.89 0.29
N GLN A 71 -0.01 13.10 -0.20
CA GLN A 71 0.46 14.36 -0.80
C GLN A 71 0.95 14.20 -2.24
N GLU A 72 0.84 13.01 -2.81
CA GLU A 72 1.32 12.76 -4.16
C GLU A 72 0.36 13.32 -5.20
N SER A 73 0.89 14.03 -6.17
CA SER A 73 0.13 14.58 -7.28
C SER A 73 -0.43 13.45 -8.16
N LYS A 74 -1.72 13.55 -8.46
CA LYS A 74 -2.38 12.60 -9.37
C LYS A 74 -1.88 12.76 -10.79
N GLU A 75 -1.57 13.99 -11.16
CA GLU A 75 -1.08 14.40 -12.47
C GLU A 75 0.31 13.81 -12.70
N GLU A 76 1.20 13.87 -11.73
CA GLU A 76 2.53 13.27 -11.78
C GLU A 76 2.44 11.75 -11.93
N TRP A 77 1.58 11.11 -11.14
CA TRP A 77 1.35 9.67 -11.26
C TRP A 77 0.83 9.29 -12.65
N LEU A 78 -0.17 10.00 -13.16
CA LEU A 78 -0.72 9.72 -14.47
C LEU A 78 0.29 9.97 -15.58
N GLY A 79 1.10 11.04 -15.49
CA GLY A 79 2.20 11.31 -16.39
C GLY A 79 3.18 10.15 -16.45
N SER A 80 3.70 9.76 -15.29
CA SER A 80 4.66 8.66 -15.21
C SER A 80 4.12 7.33 -15.74
N VAL A 81 2.85 6.97 -15.44
CA VAL A 81 2.30 5.69 -15.91
C VAL A 81 1.97 5.69 -17.38
N ARG A 82 1.60 6.82 -17.98
CA ARG A 82 1.39 6.92 -19.44
C ARG A 82 2.68 6.65 -20.21
N GLU A 83 3.82 7.07 -19.67
CA GLU A 83 5.12 6.88 -20.29
C GLU A 83 5.69 5.46 -20.08
N CYS A 84 5.49 4.88 -18.91
CA CYS A 84 6.19 3.66 -18.50
C CYS A 84 5.31 2.41 -18.45
N CYS A 85 3.98 2.54 -18.38
CA CYS A 85 3.10 1.39 -18.16
C CYS A 85 2.87 0.61 -19.45
N GLN A 86 3.19 -0.69 -19.40
CA GLN A 86 2.98 -1.60 -20.53
C GLN A 86 1.61 -2.29 -20.49
N ASN A 87 0.97 -2.36 -19.33
CA ASN A 87 -0.33 -3.01 -19.17
C ASN A 87 -1.43 -1.97 -19.06
N ILE A 88 -2.00 -1.61 -20.21
CA ILE A 88 -3.08 -0.64 -20.33
C ILE A 88 -4.34 -1.37 -20.79
N GLN A 89 -5.42 -1.22 -20.05
CA GLN A 89 -6.72 -1.78 -20.38
C GLN A 89 -7.70 -0.66 -20.72
N HIS A 90 -8.53 -0.87 -21.73
CA HIS A 90 -9.60 0.03 -22.15
C HIS A 90 -10.96 -0.65 -21.97
N PRO A 91 -11.50 -0.74 -20.73
CA PRO A 91 -12.74 -1.46 -20.47
C PRO A 91 -13.97 -0.90 -21.18
N ARG A 92 -13.92 0.39 -21.57
CA ARG A 92 -14.94 1.10 -22.34
C ARG A 92 -14.36 2.40 -22.90
N ASP A 93 -15.07 3.04 -23.82
CA ASP A 93 -14.68 4.34 -24.35
C ASP A 93 -14.50 5.37 -23.23
N GLY A 94 -13.46 6.18 -23.36
CA GLY A 94 -13.12 7.21 -22.39
C GLY A 94 -12.66 6.70 -21.02
N LYS A 95 -12.29 5.41 -20.91
CA LYS A 95 -11.71 4.84 -19.69
C LYS A 95 -10.44 4.07 -20.03
N ALA A 96 -9.32 4.47 -19.40
CA ALA A 96 -8.08 3.72 -19.42
C ALA A 96 -7.71 3.29 -18.00
N VAL A 97 -7.20 2.06 -17.85
CA VAL A 97 -6.72 1.50 -16.59
C VAL A 97 -5.28 1.06 -16.79
N TYR A 98 -4.39 1.67 -16.03
CA TYR A 98 -2.95 1.42 -16.05
C TYR A 98 -2.62 0.54 -14.86
N ILE A 99 -2.07 -0.65 -15.11
CA ILE A 99 -1.67 -1.60 -14.06
C ILE A 99 -0.17 -1.82 -14.16
N GLY A 100 0.53 -1.61 -13.07
CA GLY A 100 1.97 -1.78 -13.07
C GLY A 100 2.56 -1.87 -11.68
N GLN A 101 3.88 -1.83 -11.64
CA GLN A 101 4.65 -1.87 -10.41
C GLN A 101 5.78 -0.86 -10.43
N THR A 102 6.15 -0.39 -9.26
CA THR A 102 7.30 0.45 -9.01
C THR A 102 7.90 0.11 -7.66
N PHE A 103 9.05 0.70 -7.34
CA PHE A 103 9.64 0.61 -6.01
C PHE A 103 9.64 1.98 -5.37
N ARG A 104 9.45 2.02 -4.06
CA ARG A 104 9.66 3.21 -3.23
C ARG A 104 10.62 2.90 -2.11
N ASP A 105 11.48 3.83 -1.79
CA ASP A 105 12.31 3.73 -0.61
C ASP A 105 11.51 4.14 0.62
N VAL A 106 11.63 3.32 1.66
CA VAL A 106 11.03 3.57 2.97
C VAL A 106 12.11 3.52 4.02
N THR A 107 12.29 4.62 4.73
CA THR A 107 13.20 4.71 5.88
C THR A 107 12.40 4.47 7.15
N TYR A 108 12.88 3.58 7.99
CA TYR A 108 12.31 3.25 9.29
C TYR A 108 13.42 3.14 10.33
N SER A 109 13.07 3.42 11.58
CA SER A 109 13.99 3.26 12.70
C SER A 109 13.70 1.95 13.42
N LEU A 110 14.75 1.24 13.79
CA LEU A 110 14.70 0.06 14.63
C LEU A 110 14.67 0.45 16.11
N SER A 111 14.43 -0.55 16.97
CA SER A 111 14.44 -0.39 18.43
C SER A 111 15.79 0.07 19.00
N ASP A 112 16.88 -0.06 18.25
CA ASP A 112 18.23 0.42 18.56
C ASP A 112 18.52 1.83 18.03
N ASN A 113 17.51 2.53 17.48
CA ASN A 113 17.59 3.83 16.83
C ASN A 113 18.48 3.86 15.57
N GLU A 114 18.82 2.72 14.99
CA GLU A 114 19.40 2.70 13.65
C GLU A 114 18.33 2.97 12.58
N GLU A 115 18.60 3.91 11.69
CA GLU A 115 17.78 4.13 10.51
C GLU A 115 18.17 3.16 9.39
N LYS A 116 17.18 2.46 8.86
CA LYS A 116 17.34 1.57 7.70
C LYS A 116 16.42 1.99 6.58
N THR A 117 16.92 1.93 5.34
CA THR A 117 16.13 2.20 4.14
C THR A 117 15.98 0.93 3.34
N VAL A 118 14.76 0.65 2.91
CA VAL A 118 14.41 -0.53 2.11
C VAL A 118 13.54 -0.15 0.93
N GLY A 119 13.82 -0.75 -0.24
CA GLY A 119 12.98 -0.61 -1.43
C GLY A 119 11.74 -1.49 -1.34
N ILE A 120 10.57 -0.90 -1.24
CA ILE A 120 9.29 -1.60 -1.17
C ILE A 120 8.63 -1.64 -2.53
N ARG A 121 8.36 -2.84 -3.04
CA ARG A 121 7.60 -3.04 -4.26
C ARG A 121 6.17 -2.52 -4.10
N THR A 122 5.78 -1.62 -4.96
CA THR A 122 4.44 -1.03 -4.98
C THR A 122 3.74 -1.43 -6.28
N ILE A 123 2.60 -2.10 -6.17
CA ILE A 123 1.72 -2.40 -7.30
C ILE A 123 0.67 -1.29 -7.35
N TYR A 124 0.42 -0.76 -8.54
CA TYR A 124 -0.58 0.28 -8.73
C TYR A 124 -1.62 -0.08 -9.78
N GLU A 125 -2.82 0.41 -9.57
CA GLU A 125 -3.86 0.52 -10.57
C GLU A 125 -4.31 1.98 -10.64
N ILE A 126 -4.13 2.63 -11.76
CA ILE A 126 -4.51 4.02 -11.99
C ILE A 126 -5.57 4.07 -13.06
N MET A 127 -6.67 4.74 -12.78
CA MET A 127 -7.81 4.84 -13.67
C MET A 127 -7.94 6.28 -14.16
N GLU A 128 -7.90 6.43 -15.47
CA GLU A 128 -8.19 7.68 -16.17
C GLU A 128 -9.59 7.63 -16.79
N ARG A 129 -10.33 8.71 -16.70
CA ARG A 129 -11.63 8.87 -17.36
C ARG A 129 -11.68 10.20 -18.08
N THR A 130 -11.99 10.16 -19.36
CA THR A 130 -12.19 11.34 -20.21
C THR A 130 -13.69 11.56 -20.55
N ILE A 131 -14.52 10.54 -20.29
CA ILE A 131 -15.96 10.57 -20.57
C ILE A 131 -16.70 10.09 -19.31
N ASP A 132 -17.78 10.76 -18.97
CA ASP A 132 -18.66 10.40 -17.86
C ASP A 132 -19.50 9.13 -18.17
N ARG A 133 -20.38 8.75 -17.24
CA ARG A 133 -21.28 7.60 -17.43
C ARG A 133 -22.37 7.82 -18.51
N TYR A 134 -22.57 9.06 -18.95
CA TYR A 134 -23.56 9.45 -19.95
C TYR A 134 -22.94 9.72 -21.31
N GLY A 135 -21.62 9.50 -21.47
CA GLY A 135 -20.88 9.71 -22.72
C GLY A 135 -20.45 11.17 -22.96
N GLN A 136 -20.58 12.04 -21.97
CA GLN A 136 -20.13 13.43 -22.08
C GLN A 136 -18.65 13.54 -21.71
N HIS A 137 -17.88 14.27 -22.52
CA HIS A 137 -16.48 14.57 -22.17
C HIS A 137 -16.40 15.49 -20.96
N PHE A 138 -15.53 15.18 -20.03
CA PHE A 138 -15.20 16.10 -18.96
C PHE A 138 -14.50 17.33 -19.55
N GLN A 139 -15.03 18.52 -19.25
CA GLN A 139 -14.42 19.78 -19.70
C GLN A 139 -13.06 20.05 -19.03
N ASN A 140 -12.87 19.50 -17.83
CA ASN A 140 -11.60 19.42 -17.12
C ASN A 140 -11.39 17.97 -16.74
N LEU A 141 -10.14 17.49 -16.73
CA LEU A 141 -9.79 16.18 -16.22
C LEU A 141 -10.20 16.09 -14.74
N VAL A 142 -11.46 15.72 -14.51
CA VAL A 142 -11.99 15.48 -13.17
C VAL A 142 -11.51 14.11 -12.73
N TYR A 143 -10.47 14.11 -11.92
CA TYR A 143 -10.03 12.91 -11.23
C TYR A 143 -11.06 12.57 -10.16
N ASP A 144 -12.00 11.70 -10.51
CA ASP A 144 -13.03 11.27 -9.58
C ASP A 144 -12.39 10.46 -8.45
N ASN A 145 -12.31 11.08 -7.26
CA ASN A 145 -11.80 10.46 -6.04
C ASN A 145 -12.66 9.28 -5.55
N LYS A 146 -13.81 9.06 -6.14
CA LYS A 146 -14.78 8.06 -5.70
C LYS A 146 -14.40 6.62 -6.05
N TYR A 147 -13.49 6.41 -7.00
CA TYR A 147 -13.09 5.08 -7.42
C TYR A 147 -11.58 4.92 -7.38
N GLY A 148 -11.16 4.57 -6.23
CA GLY A 148 -10.02 3.82 -5.81
C GLY A 148 -8.75 3.84 -6.65
N LYS A 149 -7.79 4.69 -6.28
CA LYS A 149 -6.39 4.31 -6.43
C LYS A 149 -6.16 3.15 -5.48
N HIS A 150 -6.06 1.95 -5.98
CA HIS A 150 -5.64 0.81 -5.18
C HIS A 150 -4.13 0.66 -5.31
N PHE A 151 -3.39 1.12 -4.32
CA PHE A 151 -1.99 0.80 -4.18
C PHE A 151 -1.87 -0.40 -3.25
N LEU A 152 -1.31 -1.46 -3.76
CA LEU A 152 -0.95 -2.62 -2.98
C LEU A 152 0.57 -2.65 -2.89
N CYS A 153 1.12 -2.54 -1.70
CA CYS A 153 2.52 -2.86 -1.46
C CYS A 153 2.58 -4.33 -1.07
N ALA A 154 3.26 -5.14 -1.87
CA ALA A 154 3.52 -6.53 -1.55
C ALA A 154 5.03 -6.74 -1.53
N PHE A 155 5.51 -7.40 -0.48
CA PHE A 155 6.88 -7.84 -0.39
C PHE A 155 6.90 -9.37 -0.37
N SER A 156 7.62 -9.99 -1.28
CA SER A 156 8.01 -11.40 -1.22
C SER A 156 9.49 -11.47 -1.53
N PHE A 157 10.25 -12.10 -0.66
CA PHE A 157 11.62 -12.51 -0.93
C PHE A 157 11.61 -13.73 -1.83
#